data_760332e45720321f1ca32bf7061daff3
#
_entry.id   760332e45720321f1ca32bf7061daff3
#
_cell.length_a   1.000
_cell.length_b   1.000
_cell.length_c   1.000
_cell.angle_alpha   90.00
_cell.angle_beta   90.00
_cell.angle_gamma   90.00
#
_symmetry.space_group_name_H-M   'P 1'
#
loop_
_entity.id
_entity.type
_entity.pdbx_description
1 polymer ?
#
loop_
_entity_poly.entity_id
_entity_poly.type
_entity_poly.pdbx_seq_one_letter_code
_entity_poly.pdbx_strand_id
1 'polypeptide(L)'
;MFFERILLSVFCLGLEVFPWVLGEEVEIRDVAADKGTNVTIPCGGVESLPSPNVQWVHRGNRTHHEVLSDGSLLLTNMGLEDAGLYECSVENETAYVDRVNLTVRTEPPPLVNVTVHASTILALILWNVAGDGGHPIIDFTAQYRSAAPVNGTLEPWRPISPNHISPNSRQVDVYHLDTNASYWFRVWATNALGPGPPVEVLATTLYSDQEAELYKHFFSGAEQFDTRTWVAAVCVVMGTLVVLAAGTCCVLCREWRRHGEPKP
;
A
#
# COMPACT_ATOMS: atom_id res chain seq x y z
N MET A 1 52.46 58.03 11.47
CA MET A 1 53.58 57.15 11.74
C MET A 1 53.33 55.93 10.87
N PHE A 2 53.86 56.01 9.72
CA PHE A 2 55.10 55.43 9.28
C PHE A 2 55.07 53.93 9.15
N PHE A 3 55.27 53.60 7.85
CA PHE A 3 55.99 52.47 7.26
C PHE A 3 55.26 51.15 7.23
N GLU A 4 55.14 50.39 6.15
CA GLU A 4 56.05 50.28 5.00
C GLU A 4 55.35 49.72 3.80
N ARG A 5 55.54 50.28 2.65
CA ARG A 5 55.43 49.68 1.33
C ARG A 5 56.65 48.84 1.09
N ILE A 6 56.53 47.57 0.85
CA ILE A 6 57.51 46.78 0.12
C ILE A 6 56.80 45.94 -0.90
N LEU A 7 57.00 46.35 -2.09
CA LEU A 7 57.22 45.61 -3.33
C LEU A 7 57.36 44.09 -3.16
N LEU A 8 56.55 43.37 -3.89
CA LEU A 8 56.97 42.18 -4.61
C LEU A 8 56.25 42.11 -5.94
N SER A 9 56.90 42.68 -6.91
CA SER A 9 56.74 42.40 -8.31
C SER A 9 57.36 41.04 -8.61
N VAL A 10 56.78 40.36 -9.63
CA VAL A 10 57.38 39.32 -10.46
C VAL A 10 57.35 37.91 -9.87
N PHE A 11 56.30 37.19 -10.24
CA PHE A 11 56.44 35.90 -10.91
C PHE A 11 55.15 35.65 -11.73
N CYS A 12 55.08 36.25 -12.91
CA CYS A 12 54.28 35.73 -14.01
C CYS A 12 54.95 34.46 -14.50
N LEU A 13 54.66 33.34 -13.87
CA LEU A 13 54.82 32.03 -14.47
C LEU A 13 53.45 31.60 -14.93
N GLY A 14 53.33 31.39 -16.24
CA GLY A 14 52.12 30.97 -16.93
C GLY A 14 51.56 29.68 -16.31
N LEU A 15 50.55 29.84 -15.51
CA LEU A 15 49.55 28.82 -15.31
C LEU A 15 48.67 28.91 -16.55
N GLU A 16 48.96 28.09 -17.52
CA GLU A 16 47.98 27.69 -18.52
C GLU A 16 46.81 27.14 -17.75
N VAL A 17 45.76 27.97 -17.63
CA VAL A 17 44.44 27.53 -17.19
C VAL A 17 43.98 26.60 -18.31
N PHE A 18 44.27 25.30 -18.16
CA PHE A 18 43.53 24.29 -18.89
C PHE A 18 42.06 24.55 -18.58
N PRO A 19 41.21 24.92 -19.54
CA PRO A 19 39.80 24.87 -19.34
C PRO A 19 39.48 23.40 -19.09
N TRP A 20 39.15 23.08 -17.86
CA TRP A 20 38.42 21.86 -17.59
C TRP A 20 37.17 21.97 -18.45
N VAL A 21 37.18 21.29 -19.59
CA VAL A 21 35.95 20.98 -20.32
C VAL A 21 35.19 20.09 -19.35
N LEU A 22 34.37 20.72 -18.51
CA LEU A 22 33.27 20.06 -17.82
C LEU A 22 32.43 19.51 -18.96
N GLY A 23 32.62 18.24 -19.28
CA GLY A 23 31.70 17.51 -20.13
C GLY A 23 30.34 17.72 -19.47
N GLU A 24 29.42 18.31 -20.18
CA GLU A 24 28.05 18.50 -19.73
C GLU A 24 27.50 17.09 -19.42
N GLU A 25 27.40 16.78 -18.12
CA GLU A 25 26.94 15.47 -17.69
C GLU A 25 25.46 15.44 -18.03
N VAL A 26 25.08 14.62 -19.01
CA VAL A 26 23.68 14.49 -19.46
C VAL A 26 22.87 14.02 -18.27
N GLU A 27 21.94 14.85 -17.81
CA GLU A 27 21.04 14.56 -16.68
C GLU A 27 20.17 13.35 -17.01
N ILE A 28 20.06 12.41 -16.06
CA ILE A 28 19.23 11.22 -16.23
C ILE A 28 17.79 11.61 -15.89
N ARG A 29 16.89 11.46 -16.84
CA ARG A 29 15.46 11.70 -16.69
C ARG A 29 14.75 10.41 -16.26
N ASP A 30 14.01 10.45 -15.14
CA ASP A 30 13.21 9.32 -14.68
C ASP A 30 11.83 9.31 -15.37
N VAL A 31 11.46 8.16 -15.92
CA VAL A 31 10.15 7.88 -16.50
C VAL A 31 9.58 6.63 -15.84
N ALA A 32 8.32 6.66 -15.43
CA ALA A 32 7.63 5.53 -14.87
C ALA A 32 6.40 5.15 -15.71
N ALA A 33 6.22 3.87 -15.95
CA ALA A 33 5.10 3.34 -16.72
C ALA A 33 4.56 2.04 -16.10
N ASP A 34 3.29 1.75 -16.37
CA ASP A 34 2.63 0.58 -15.82
C ASP A 34 2.87 -0.65 -16.70
N LYS A 35 3.08 -1.79 -16.07
CA LYS A 35 3.20 -3.08 -16.74
C LYS A 35 2.01 -3.33 -17.67
N GLY A 36 2.29 -3.85 -18.86
CA GLY A 36 1.28 -4.15 -19.89
C GLY A 36 0.84 -2.94 -20.71
N THR A 37 1.28 -1.72 -20.38
CA THR A 37 0.96 -0.52 -21.17
C THR A 37 1.98 -0.28 -22.30
N ASN A 38 1.64 0.61 -23.22
CA ASN A 38 2.56 1.09 -24.24
C ASN A 38 3.08 2.47 -23.82
N VAL A 39 4.37 2.70 -24.03
CA VAL A 39 5.03 3.97 -23.68
C VAL A 39 5.84 4.46 -24.86
N THR A 40 5.75 5.77 -25.13
CA THR A 40 6.59 6.46 -26.10
C THR A 40 7.53 7.39 -25.32
N ILE A 41 8.84 7.21 -25.51
CA ILE A 41 9.87 7.99 -24.85
C ILE A 41 10.52 8.88 -25.91
N PRO A 42 10.31 10.22 -25.85
CA PRO A 42 11.00 11.13 -26.75
C PRO A 42 12.48 11.22 -26.40
N CYS A 43 13.34 11.31 -27.43
CA CYS A 43 14.75 11.63 -27.25
C CYS A 43 14.88 13.14 -27.08
N GLY A 44 15.30 13.61 -25.91
CA GLY A 44 15.49 15.03 -25.64
C GLY A 44 16.59 15.64 -26.53
N GLY A 45 16.43 16.91 -26.88
CA GLY A 45 17.42 17.65 -27.68
C GLY A 45 17.33 17.49 -29.20
N VAL A 46 16.49 16.57 -29.71
CA VAL A 46 16.29 16.34 -31.15
C VAL A 46 15.01 16.98 -31.73
N GLU A 47 14.24 17.68 -30.92
CA GLU A 47 12.92 18.25 -31.26
C GLU A 47 12.95 19.26 -32.41
N SER A 48 14.13 19.83 -32.72
CA SER A 48 14.30 20.81 -33.79
C SER A 48 14.79 20.21 -35.11
N LEU A 49 15.08 18.91 -35.17
CA LEU A 49 15.61 18.24 -36.34
C LEU A 49 14.51 17.65 -37.21
N PRO A 50 14.43 17.96 -38.51
CA PRO A 50 13.50 17.31 -39.42
C PRO A 50 13.97 15.88 -39.71
N SER A 51 13.36 14.88 -39.19
CA SER A 51 13.67 13.45 -39.31
C SER A 51 15.04 13.07 -38.75
N PRO A 52 15.23 13.15 -37.43
CA PRO A 52 16.46 12.76 -36.80
C PRO A 52 16.67 11.24 -36.91
N ASN A 53 17.89 10.85 -37.39
CA ASN A 53 18.29 9.44 -37.33
C ASN A 53 18.81 9.14 -35.92
N VAL A 54 17.92 8.69 -35.04
CA VAL A 54 18.20 8.43 -33.64
C VAL A 54 18.42 6.94 -33.41
N GLN A 55 19.46 6.64 -32.64
CA GLN A 55 19.73 5.28 -32.17
C GLN A 55 19.49 5.22 -30.65
N TRP A 56 18.74 4.20 -30.23
CA TRP A 56 18.51 3.91 -28.84
C TRP A 56 19.28 2.68 -28.37
N VAL A 57 19.91 2.80 -27.23
CA VAL A 57 20.63 1.70 -26.58
C VAL A 57 20.00 1.44 -25.21
N HIS A 58 19.61 0.23 -24.97
CA HIS A 58 19.17 -0.24 -23.65
C HIS A 58 20.27 -1.07 -23.00
N ARG A 59 20.67 -0.73 -21.79
CA ARG A 59 21.70 -1.49 -21.04
C ARG A 59 21.18 -2.80 -20.42
N GLY A 60 20.05 -3.33 -20.89
CA GLY A 60 19.48 -4.62 -20.54
C GLY A 60 19.48 -5.58 -21.72
N ASN A 61 18.72 -6.66 -21.60
CA ASN A 61 18.74 -7.77 -22.57
C ASN A 61 17.59 -7.69 -23.60
N ARG A 62 16.91 -6.53 -23.77
CA ARG A 62 15.80 -6.40 -24.72
C ARG A 62 16.27 -6.05 -26.12
N THR A 63 15.78 -6.81 -27.09
CA THR A 63 16.12 -6.63 -28.53
C THR A 63 14.95 -6.06 -29.36
N HIS A 64 13.75 -5.93 -28.79
CA HIS A 64 12.57 -5.45 -29.52
C HIS A 64 12.13 -4.07 -29.02
N HIS A 65 12.53 -3.05 -29.73
CA HIS A 65 12.04 -1.68 -29.58
C HIS A 65 11.84 -1.11 -31.00
N GLU A 66 10.86 -0.24 -31.14
CA GLU A 66 10.56 0.46 -32.38
C GLU A 66 10.93 1.92 -32.22
N VAL A 67 11.71 2.46 -33.17
CA VAL A 67 12.01 3.88 -33.22
C VAL A 67 11.08 4.53 -34.21
N LEU A 68 10.32 5.53 -33.75
CA LEU A 68 9.36 6.25 -34.57
C LEU A 68 10.08 7.28 -35.45
N SER A 69 9.35 7.80 -36.47
CA SER A 69 9.90 8.77 -37.42
C SER A 69 10.34 10.11 -36.80
N ASP A 70 9.88 10.43 -35.60
CA ASP A 70 10.27 11.60 -34.83
C ASP A 70 11.47 11.32 -33.90
N GLY A 71 12.07 10.13 -33.96
CA GLY A 71 13.17 9.71 -33.11
C GLY A 71 12.77 9.19 -31.73
N SER A 72 11.48 9.14 -31.42
CA SER A 72 10.99 8.59 -30.14
C SER A 72 11.07 7.06 -30.11
N LEU A 73 11.32 6.51 -28.94
CA LEU A 73 11.31 5.08 -28.66
C LEU A 73 9.90 4.62 -28.28
N LEU A 74 9.33 3.68 -29.02
CA LEU A 74 8.07 3.04 -28.69
C LEU A 74 8.33 1.67 -28.04
N LEU A 75 7.85 1.52 -26.80
CA LEU A 75 7.84 0.27 -26.06
C LEU A 75 6.39 -0.22 -25.95
N THR A 76 6.12 -1.44 -26.40
CA THR A 76 4.77 -2.02 -26.38
C THR A 76 4.68 -3.16 -25.40
N ASN A 77 3.53 -3.27 -24.70
CA ASN A 77 3.25 -4.32 -23.72
C ASN A 77 4.39 -4.49 -22.71
N MET A 78 4.66 -3.44 -21.94
CA MET A 78 5.83 -3.37 -21.06
C MET A 78 5.85 -4.47 -20.02
N GLY A 79 7.02 -5.10 -19.88
CA GLY A 79 7.35 -6.06 -18.84
C GLY A 79 8.38 -5.50 -17.85
N LEU A 80 8.68 -6.27 -16.80
CA LEU A 80 9.73 -5.90 -15.84
C LEU A 80 11.13 -5.86 -16.48
N GLU A 81 11.34 -6.62 -17.52
CA GLU A 81 12.56 -6.68 -18.32
C GLU A 81 12.84 -5.40 -19.11
N ASP A 82 11.84 -4.54 -19.24
CA ASP A 82 11.96 -3.24 -19.91
C ASP A 82 12.45 -2.13 -18.99
N ALA A 83 12.48 -2.37 -17.69
CA ALA A 83 13.03 -1.42 -16.74
C ALA A 83 14.53 -1.26 -16.94
N GLY A 84 15.04 -0.03 -16.77
CA GLY A 84 16.46 0.25 -16.83
C GLY A 84 16.82 1.53 -17.56
N LEU A 85 18.11 1.69 -17.85
CA LEU A 85 18.67 2.87 -18.50
C LEU A 85 18.60 2.73 -20.01
N TYR A 86 17.93 3.71 -20.63
CA TYR A 86 17.88 3.94 -22.07
C TYR A 86 18.70 5.17 -22.41
N GLU A 87 19.54 5.04 -23.42
CA GLU A 87 20.40 6.12 -23.90
C GLU A 87 20.12 6.35 -25.38
N CYS A 88 19.81 7.59 -25.77
CA CYS A 88 19.64 7.93 -27.19
C CYS A 88 20.83 8.77 -27.70
N SER A 89 21.20 8.54 -28.96
CA SER A 89 22.22 9.28 -29.68
C SER A 89 21.75 9.56 -31.10
N VAL A 90 22.24 10.65 -31.69
CA VAL A 90 22.06 10.95 -33.11
C VAL A 90 23.19 10.30 -33.90
N GLU A 91 22.88 9.75 -35.05
CA GLU A 91 23.88 9.15 -35.93
C GLU A 91 24.98 10.14 -36.24
N ASN A 92 26.23 9.71 -36.18
CA ASN A 92 27.47 10.48 -36.30
C ASN A 92 27.87 11.33 -35.08
N GLU A 93 27.14 11.30 -33.98
CA GLU A 93 27.59 11.87 -32.73
C GLU A 93 28.18 10.81 -31.80
N THR A 94 29.29 11.13 -31.13
CA THR A 94 29.94 10.20 -30.20
C THR A 94 29.42 10.30 -28.78
N ALA A 95 28.58 11.31 -28.49
CA ALA A 95 27.99 11.57 -27.19
C ALA A 95 26.49 11.21 -27.17
N TYR A 96 26.02 10.71 -26.05
CA TYR A 96 24.58 10.52 -25.84
C TYR A 96 23.89 11.89 -25.71
N VAL A 97 22.74 12.04 -26.35
CA VAL A 97 21.95 13.28 -26.33
C VAL A 97 21.02 13.32 -25.12
N ASP A 98 20.43 12.16 -24.75
CA ASP A 98 19.52 12.05 -23.61
C ASP A 98 19.66 10.67 -22.94
N ARG A 99 19.38 10.63 -21.64
CA ARG A 99 19.39 9.42 -20.82
C ARG A 99 18.11 9.32 -20.04
N VAL A 100 17.45 8.19 -20.16
CA VAL A 100 16.17 7.94 -19.49
C VAL A 100 16.25 6.67 -18.66
N ASN A 101 15.98 6.80 -17.37
CA ASN A 101 15.84 5.68 -16.48
C ASN A 101 14.34 5.29 -16.40
N LEU A 102 13.99 4.18 -17.01
CA LEU A 102 12.61 3.68 -17.07
C LEU A 102 12.32 2.75 -15.90
N THR A 103 11.32 3.12 -15.11
CA THR A 103 10.80 2.28 -14.02
C THR A 103 9.47 1.68 -14.42
N VAL A 104 9.34 0.35 -14.32
CA VAL A 104 8.08 -0.35 -14.59
C VAL A 104 7.35 -0.60 -13.29
N ARG A 105 6.15 -0.05 -13.18
CA ARG A 105 5.25 -0.25 -12.03
C ARG A 105 4.43 -1.51 -12.24
N THR A 106 4.23 -2.25 -11.16
CA THR A 106 3.56 -3.57 -11.18
C THR A 106 2.58 -3.73 -10.02
N GLU A 107 1.94 -4.88 -9.97
CA GLU A 107 1.26 -5.34 -8.76
C GLU A 107 2.28 -5.45 -7.60
N PRO A 108 1.84 -5.35 -6.33
CA PRO A 108 2.75 -5.48 -5.19
C PRO A 108 3.49 -6.81 -5.20
N PRO A 109 4.77 -6.85 -4.79
CA PRO A 109 5.48 -8.10 -4.61
C PRO A 109 4.89 -8.92 -3.46
N PRO A 110 5.24 -10.22 -3.36
CA PRO A 110 4.82 -11.06 -2.24
C PRO A 110 5.19 -10.43 -0.90
N LEU A 111 4.32 -10.56 0.09
CA LEU A 111 4.61 -10.15 1.46
C LEU A 111 5.74 -11.00 2.04
N VAL A 112 6.56 -10.41 2.91
CA VAL A 112 7.70 -11.09 3.51
C VAL A 112 7.48 -11.30 5.02
N ASN A 113 8.21 -12.28 5.59
CA ASN A 113 8.12 -12.62 7.01
C ASN A 113 6.67 -12.90 7.47
N VAL A 114 5.88 -13.54 6.60
CA VAL A 114 4.52 -13.92 6.96
C VAL A 114 4.58 -15.03 7.99
N THR A 115 4.02 -14.77 9.16
CA THR A 115 3.97 -15.71 10.29
C THR A 115 2.56 -15.81 10.84
N VAL A 116 2.21 -16.97 11.38
CA VAL A 116 0.92 -17.20 12.02
C VAL A 116 1.16 -17.71 13.43
N HIS A 117 0.65 -16.97 14.40
CA HIS A 117 0.66 -17.36 15.81
C HIS A 117 -0.74 -17.86 16.16
N ALA A 118 -0.90 -19.16 16.20
CA ALA A 118 -2.18 -19.79 16.54
C ALA A 118 -2.28 -20.04 18.05
N SER A 119 -3.41 -19.64 18.65
CA SER A 119 -3.87 -20.03 19.98
C SER A 119 -4.84 -21.21 19.86
N THR A 120 -5.69 -21.45 20.84
CA THR A 120 -6.65 -22.55 20.84
C THR A 120 -7.83 -22.32 19.90
N ILE A 121 -8.27 -21.07 19.73
CA ILE A 121 -9.49 -20.69 19.01
C ILE A 121 -9.30 -19.51 18.06
N LEU A 122 -8.10 -18.93 18.03
CA LEU A 122 -7.77 -17.79 17.18
C LEU A 122 -6.40 -17.96 16.58
N ALA A 123 -6.14 -17.26 15.49
CA ALA A 123 -4.82 -17.13 14.90
C ALA A 123 -4.53 -15.66 14.57
N LEU A 124 -3.33 -15.19 14.91
CA LEU A 124 -2.83 -13.89 14.54
C LEU A 124 -1.87 -14.06 13.35
N ILE A 125 -2.21 -13.46 12.22
CA ILE A 125 -1.36 -13.42 11.02
C ILE A 125 -0.60 -12.11 11.04
N LEU A 126 0.73 -12.18 10.89
CA LEU A 126 1.62 -11.02 10.80
C LEU A 126 2.38 -11.05 9.48
N TRP A 127 2.71 -9.87 8.95
CA TRP A 127 3.48 -9.72 7.72
C TRP A 127 4.26 -8.42 7.66
N ASN A 128 5.26 -8.40 6.78
CA ASN A 128 5.96 -7.20 6.39
C ASN A 128 5.78 -6.95 4.89
N VAL A 129 5.90 -5.69 4.48
CA VAL A 129 5.79 -5.26 3.09
C VAL A 129 7.19 -5.12 2.51
N ALA A 130 7.46 -5.82 1.40
CA ALA A 130 8.73 -5.72 0.67
C ALA A 130 8.76 -4.50 -0.27
N GLY A 131 7.57 -4.08 -0.78
CA GLY A 131 7.40 -2.95 -1.69
C GLY A 131 5.94 -2.81 -2.08
N ASP A 132 5.64 -1.77 -2.83
CA ASP A 132 4.28 -1.45 -3.29
C ASP A 132 4.09 -1.65 -4.80
N GLY A 133 5.14 -2.05 -5.52
CA GLY A 133 5.12 -2.20 -6.97
C GLY A 133 5.15 -0.87 -7.73
N GLY A 134 5.40 0.25 -7.05
CA GLY A 134 5.42 1.60 -7.63
C GLY A 134 4.07 2.33 -7.59
N HIS A 135 3.04 1.70 -7.03
CA HIS A 135 1.76 2.31 -6.67
C HIS A 135 1.44 2.04 -5.20
N PRO A 136 0.91 3.02 -4.46
CA PRO A 136 0.54 2.82 -3.06
C PRO A 136 -0.37 1.61 -2.86
N ILE A 137 -0.14 0.85 -1.79
CA ILE A 137 -1.01 -0.25 -1.40
C ILE A 137 -2.37 0.32 -0.97
N ILE A 138 -3.44 -0.21 -1.54
CA ILE A 138 -4.83 0.16 -1.25
C ILE A 138 -5.34 -0.61 -0.05
N ASP A 139 -5.12 -1.92 -0.03
CA ASP A 139 -5.53 -2.81 1.05
C ASP A 139 -4.69 -4.10 1.11
N PHE A 140 -4.90 -4.86 2.18
CA PHE A 140 -4.51 -6.26 2.26
C PHE A 140 -5.77 -7.13 2.30
N THR A 141 -5.68 -8.30 1.69
CA THR A 141 -6.71 -9.33 1.78
C THR A 141 -6.11 -10.59 2.40
N ALA A 142 -6.85 -11.19 3.34
CA ALA A 142 -6.46 -12.44 3.96
C ALA A 142 -7.59 -13.46 3.91
N GLN A 143 -7.24 -14.72 3.77
CA GLN A 143 -8.19 -15.84 3.71
C GLN A 143 -7.62 -17.04 4.45
N TYR A 144 -8.49 -17.94 4.86
CA TYR A 144 -8.12 -19.20 5.49
C TYR A 144 -8.99 -20.35 5.01
N ARG A 145 -8.53 -21.57 5.19
CA ARG A 145 -9.29 -22.81 4.97
C ARG A 145 -8.74 -23.91 5.85
N SER A 146 -9.58 -24.90 6.18
CA SER A 146 -9.13 -26.13 6.83
C SER A 146 -8.09 -26.86 5.98
N ALA A 147 -7.03 -27.36 6.62
CA ALA A 147 -6.06 -28.22 5.96
C ALA A 147 -6.57 -29.67 5.84
N ALA A 148 -7.54 -30.07 6.66
CA ALA A 148 -8.16 -31.37 6.58
C ALA A 148 -9.18 -31.43 5.43
N PRO A 149 -9.08 -32.42 4.51
CA PRO A 149 -10.07 -32.58 3.46
C PRO A 149 -11.39 -33.08 4.04
N VAL A 150 -12.51 -32.51 3.60
CA VAL A 150 -13.85 -33.01 3.88
C VAL A 150 -14.32 -33.81 2.67
N ASN A 151 -14.68 -35.07 2.86
CA ASN A 151 -15.07 -35.98 1.78
C ASN A 151 -14.03 -36.09 0.63
N GLY A 152 -12.73 -35.97 0.95
CA GLY A 152 -11.64 -36.05 -0.03
C GLY A 152 -11.40 -34.76 -0.83
N THR A 153 -12.13 -33.69 -0.56
CA THR A 153 -11.95 -32.36 -1.18
C THR A 153 -11.53 -31.32 -0.15
N LEU A 154 -10.61 -30.43 -0.54
CA LEU A 154 -10.26 -29.30 0.30
C LEU A 154 -11.42 -28.28 0.30
N GLU A 155 -11.70 -27.70 1.46
CA GLU A 155 -12.66 -26.62 1.59
C GLU A 155 -12.24 -25.39 0.77
N PRO A 156 -13.23 -24.61 0.26
CA PRO A 156 -12.92 -23.36 -0.40
C PRO A 156 -12.30 -22.36 0.58
N TRP A 157 -11.53 -21.42 0.06
CA TRP A 157 -10.98 -20.32 0.85
C TRP A 157 -12.09 -19.44 1.43
N ARG A 158 -12.04 -19.21 2.72
CA ARG A 158 -12.98 -18.34 3.45
C ARG A 158 -12.33 -16.98 3.67
N PRO A 159 -13.03 -15.87 3.39
CA PRO A 159 -12.50 -14.54 3.68
C PRO A 159 -12.43 -14.31 5.20
N ILE A 160 -11.45 -13.54 5.64
CA ILE A 160 -11.31 -13.05 7.00
C ILE A 160 -12.06 -11.71 7.10
N SER A 161 -12.77 -11.49 8.19
CA SER A 161 -13.42 -10.19 8.44
C SER A 161 -12.52 -9.28 9.27
N PRO A 162 -12.32 -8.02 8.84
CA PRO A 162 -12.81 -7.37 7.63
C PRO A 162 -12.13 -7.89 6.36
N ASN A 163 -12.87 -7.99 5.25
CA ASN A 163 -12.32 -8.49 3.97
C ASN A 163 -11.28 -7.55 3.35
N HIS A 164 -11.36 -6.25 3.66
CA HIS A 164 -10.40 -5.22 3.27
C HIS A 164 -9.66 -4.73 4.51
N ILE A 165 -8.39 -5.12 4.63
CA ILE A 165 -7.55 -4.77 5.76
C ILE A 165 -6.80 -3.48 5.39
N SER A 166 -6.78 -2.51 6.32
CA SER A 166 -6.14 -1.21 6.11
C SER A 166 -4.69 -1.35 5.60
N PRO A 167 -4.25 -0.48 4.65
CA PRO A 167 -2.88 -0.49 4.12
C PRO A 167 -1.81 -0.24 5.19
N ASN A 168 -2.21 0.32 6.34
CA ASN A 168 -1.31 0.56 7.47
C ASN A 168 -1.19 -0.64 8.42
N SER A 169 -2.09 -1.62 8.32
CA SER A 169 -2.03 -2.84 9.15
C SER A 169 -0.88 -3.74 8.74
N ARG A 170 -0.34 -4.43 9.74
CA ARG A 170 0.69 -5.48 9.56
C ARG A 170 0.27 -6.78 10.22
N GLN A 171 -0.98 -6.84 10.63
CA GLN A 171 -1.57 -8.00 11.28
C GLN A 171 -3.08 -8.07 11.08
N VAL A 172 -3.61 -9.27 11.22
CA VAL A 172 -5.05 -9.54 11.30
C VAL A 172 -5.31 -10.76 12.17
N ASP A 173 -6.39 -10.68 12.95
CA ASP A 173 -6.85 -11.78 13.79
C ASP A 173 -7.92 -12.60 13.05
N VAL A 174 -7.83 -13.92 13.19
CA VAL A 174 -8.80 -14.89 12.70
C VAL A 174 -9.42 -15.59 13.88
N TYR A 175 -10.72 -15.42 14.07
CA TYR A 175 -11.47 -15.96 15.19
C TYR A 175 -12.28 -17.20 14.80
N HIS A 176 -12.80 -17.90 15.81
CA HIS A 176 -13.70 -19.05 15.66
C HIS A 176 -13.05 -20.23 14.92
N LEU A 177 -11.77 -20.47 15.19
CA LEU A 177 -11.08 -21.65 14.73
C LEU A 177 -11.34 -22.83 15.70
N ASP A 178 -11.40 -24.04 15.15
CA ASP A 178 -11.48 -25.24 15.97
C ASP A 178 -10.14 -25.49 16.68
N THR A 179 -10.19 -26.05 17.89
CA THR A 179 -9.01 -26.42 18.65
C THR A 179 -8.34 -27.65 18.04
N ASN A 180 -7.00 -27.72 18.14
CA ASN A 180 -6.20 -28.83 17.61
C ASN A 180 -6.46 -29.12 16.11
N ALA A 181 -6.73 -28.09 15.33
CA ALA A 181 -7.01 -28.18 13.90
C ALA A 181 -5.96 -27.40 13.08
N SER A 182 -5.61 -27.95 11.94
CA SER A 182 -4.66 -27.30 11.03
C SER A 182 -5.38 -26.51 9.96
N TYR A 183 -4.87 -25.28 9.71
CA TYR A 183 -5.43 -24.36 8.75
C TYR A 183 -4.35 -23.81 7.83
N TRP A 184 -4.67 -23.66 6.55
CA TRP A 184 -3.92 -22.85 5.61
C TRP A 184 -4.45 -21.41 5.68
N PHE A 185 -3.52 -20.48 5.82
CA PHE A 185 -3.77 -19.05 5.75
C PHE A 185 -3.06 -18.48 4.52
N ARG A 186 -3.68 -17.52 3.86
CA ARG A 186 -3.02 -16.78 2.78
C ARG A 186 -3.31 -15.30 2.90
N VAL A 187 -2.31 -14.47 2.54
CA VAL A 187 -2.40 -13.01 2.61
C VAL A 187 -1.65 -12.40 1.45
N TRP A 188 -2.19 -11.30 0.92
CA TRP A 188 -1.55 -10.53 -0.14
C TRP A 188 -1.93 -9.06 -0.05
N ALA A 189 -1.12 -8.19 -0.71
CA ALA A 189 -1.38 -6.77 -0.87
C ALA A 189 -2.04 -6.49 -2.22
N THR A 190 -2.79 -5.41 -2.32
CA THR A 190 -3.43 -4.93 -3.56
C THR A 190 -3.06 -3.46 -3.78
N ASN A 191 -2.68 -3.10 -5.00
CA ASN A 191 -2.48 -1.73 -5.44
C ASN A 191 -3.42 -1.38 -6.61
N ALA A 192 -3.21 -0.24 -7.26
CA ALA A 192 -4.03 0.21 -8.38
C ALA A 192 -3.94 -0.70 -9.62
N LEU A 193 -2.87 -1.48 -9.77
CA LEU A 193 -2.67 -2.42 -10.89
C LEU A 193 -3.27 -3.80 -10.60
N GLY A 194 -3.54 -4.12 -9.34
CA GLY A 194 -4.16 -5.37 -8.98
C GLY A 194 -3.59 -6.01 -7.72
N PRO A 195 -4.06 -7.23 -7.40
CA PRO A 195 -3.56 -8.01 -6.28
C PRO A 195 -2.19 -8.63 -6.61
N GLY A 196 -1.28 -8.53 -5.66
CA GLY A 196 -0.02 -9.25 -5.69
C GLY A 196 -0.20 -10.76 -5.43
N PRO A 197 0.87 -11.55 -5.57
CA PRO A 197 0.81 -12.99 -5.32
C PRO A 197 0.57 -13.29 -3.83
N PRO A 198 -0.37 -14.22 -3.51
CA PRO A 198 -0.64 -14.61 -2.14
C PRO A 198 0.52 -15.42 -1.54
N VAL A 199 0.81 -15.17 -0.26
CA VAL A 199 1.72 -15.99 0.54
C VAL A 199 0.90 -16.90 1.43
N GLU A 200 1.16 -18.21 1.36
CA GLU A 200 0.43 -19.24 2.10
C GLU A 200 1.27 -19.76 3.26
N VAL A 201 0.65 -19.90 4.44
CA VAL A 201 1.28 -20.43 5.66
C VAL A 201 0.35 -21.43 6.32
N LEU A 202 0.88 -22.59 6.71
CA LEU A 202 0.19 -23.60 7.48
C LEU A 202 0.43 -23.35 8.98
N ALA A 203 -0.64 -23.35 9.77
CA ALA A 203 -0.54 -23.32 11.22
C ALA A 203 -1.61 -24.22 11.86
N THR A 204 -1.30 -24.73 13.05
CA THR A 204 -2.18 -25.58 13.82
C THR A 204 -2.55 -24.90 15.11
N THR A 205 -3.85 -24.84 15.41
CA THR A 205 -4.35 -24.32 16.68
C THR A 205 -3.95 -25.22 17.84
N LEU A 206 -3.73 -24.61 18.98
CA LEU A 206 -3.34 -25.34 20.19
C LEU A 206 -4.52 -26.10 20.77
N TYR A 207 -4.21 -27.08 21.59
CA TYR A 207 -5.19 -27.79 22.40
C TYR A 207 -5.03 -27.39 23.86
N SER A 208 -6.11 -26.91 24.47
CA SER A 208 -6.15 -26.62 25.90
C SER A 208 -7.58 -26.87 26.42
N ASP A 209 -7.69 -27.85 27.30
CA ASP A 209 -8.99 -28.17 27.94
C ASP A 209 -9.54 -26.96 28.70
N GLN A 210 -8.67 -26.22 29.40
CA GLN A 210 -9.06 -25.09 30.24
C GLN A 210 -9.56 -23.88 29.43
N GLU A 211 -8.92 -23.57 28.34
CA GLU A 211 -9.34 -22.46 27.46
C GLU A 211 -10.61 -22.81 26.69
N ALA A 212 -10.73 -24.05 26.22
CA ALA A 212 -11.94 -24.52 25.55
C ALA A 212 -13.16 -24.50 26.47
N GLU A 213 -12.97 -24.87 27.73
CA GLU A 213 -14.04 -24.86 28.76
C GLU A 213 -14.40 -23.42 29.17
N LEU A 214 -13.41 -22.54 29.30
CA LEU A 214 -13.59 -21.12 29.57
C LEU A 214 -14.33 -20.41 28.41
N TYR A 215 -13.96 -20.69 27.16
CA TYR A 215 -14.65 -20.19 25.99
C TYR A 215 -16.12 -20.62 25.97
N LYS A 216 -16.41 -21.92 26.20
CA LYS A 216 -17.79 -22.41 26.32
C LYS A 216 -18.53 -21.66 27.40
N HIS A 217 -17.90 -21.40 28.54
CA HIS A 217 -18.55 -20.73 29.66
C HIS A 217 -18.87 -19.25 29.39
N PHE A 218 -17.98 -18.53 28.73
CA PHE A 218 -18.17 -17.11 28.44
C PHE A 218 -19.03 -16.85 27.19
N PHE A 219 -18.93 -17.69 26.17
CA PHE A 219 -19.57 -17.44 24.88
C PHE A 219 -20.78 -18.28 24.58
N SER A 220 -20.99 -19.41 25.26
CA SER A 220 -22.23 -20.21 25.12
C SER A 220 -23.48 -19.43 25.52
N GLY A 221 -23.34 -18.41 26.37
CA GLY A 221 -24.43 -17.50 26.72
C GLY A 221 -24.67 -16.38 25.71
N ALA A 222 -23.67 -16.03 24.91
CA ALA A 222 -23.78 -14.95 23.95
C ALA A 222 -24.57 -15.30 22.69
N GLU A 223 -24.56 -16.58 22.29
CA GLU A 223 -25.39 -17.06 21.18
C GLU A 223 -26.88 -17.12 21.53
N GLN A 224 -27.20 -17.19 22.84
CA GLN A 224 -28.57 -17.18 23.36
C GLN A 224 -29.01 -15.81 23.85
N PHE A 225 -28.26 -14.76 23.55
CA PHE A 225 -28.66 -13.41 23.93
C PHE A 225 -29.94 -13.01 23.19
N ASP A 226 -31.06 -13.13 23.87
CA ASP A 226 -32.37 -12.75 23.34
C ASP A 226 -32.45 -11.20 23.27
N THR A 227 -32.17 -10.70 22.09
CA THR A 227 -32.26 -9.27 21.76
C THR A 227 -33.61 -8.67 22.14
N ARG A 228 -34.70 -9.50 22.17
CA ARG A 228 -36.04 -9.04 22.51
C ARG A 228 -36.16 -8.67 23.99
N THR A 229 -35.57 -9.48 24.86
CA THR A 229 -35.56 -9.21 26.31
C THR A 229 -34.76 -7.95 26.62
N TRP A 230 -33.65 -7.74 25.96
CA TRP A 230 -32.84 -6.53 26.11
C TRP A 230 -33.56 -5.27 25.59
N VAL A 231 -34.19 -5.35 24.41
CA VAL A 231 -34.99 -4.25 23.84
C VAL A 231 -36.16 -3.94 24.76
N ALA A 232 -36.84 -4.93 25.32
CA ALA A 232 -37.93 -4.72 26.28
C ALA A 232 -37.45 -3.97 27.52
N ALA A 233 -36.29 -4.35 28.08
CA ALA A 233 -35.71 -3.67 29.24
C ALA A 233 -35.39 -2.19 28.93
N VAL A 234 -34.76 -1.91 27.77
CA VAL A 234 -34.47 -0.55 27.31
C VAL A 234 -35.75 0.26 27.12
N CYS A 235 -36.79 -0.32 26.51
CA CYS A 235 -38.09 0.36 26.33
C CYS A 235 -38.73 0.73 27.67
N VAL A 236 -38.68 -0.15 28.68
CA VAL A 236 -39.20 0.13 30.02
C VAL A 236 -38.44 1.30 30.66
N VAL A 237 -37.11 1.30 30.61
CA VAL A 237 -36.29 2.40 31.17
C VAL A 237 -36.57 3.72 30.44
N MET A 238 -36.62 3.70 29.13
CA MET A 238 -36.94 4.91 28.35
C MET A 238 -38.35 5.41 28.63
N GLY A 239 -39.30 4.51 28.71
CA GLY A 239 -40.71 4.84 29.08
C GLY A 239 -40.82 5.50 30.44
N THR A 240 -40.13 4.99 31.46
CA THR A 240 -40.12 5.59 32.80
C THR A 240 -39.51 6.98 32.81
N LEU A 241 -38.40 7.18 32.06
CA LEU A 241 -37.76 8.50 31.92
C LEU A 241 -38.69 9.53 31.26
N VAL A 242 -39.43 9.13 30.23
CA VAL A 242 -40.42 10.01 29.56
C VAL A 242 -41.53 10.41 30.51
N VAL A 243 -42.07 9.46 31.30
CA VAL A 243 -43.11 9.73 32.29
C VAL A 243 -42.64 10.70 33.37
N LEU A 244 -41.41 10.52 33.86
CA LEU A 244 -40.79 11.41 34.86
C LEU A 244 -40.57 12.82 34.27
N ALA A 245 -40.08 12.90 33.05
CA ALA A 245 -39.87 14.18 32.37
C ALA A 245 -41.22 14.94 32.13
N ALA A 246 -42.26 14.21 31.70
CA ALA A 246 -43.60 14.76 31.55
C ALA A 246 -44.19 15.23 32.90
N GLY A 247 -44.00 14.43 33.94
CA GLY A 247 -44.45 14.78 35.31
C GLY A 247 -43.75 16.07 35.82
N THR A 248 -42.43 16.17 35.68
CA THR A 248 -41.70 17.38 36.07
C THR A 248 -42.10 18.61 35.25
N CYS A 249 -42.30 18.44 33.93
CA CYS A 249 -42.78 19.52 33.07
C CYS A 249 -44.18 20.01 33.49
N CYS A 250 -45.11 19.09 33.81
CA CYS A 250 -46.45 19.43 34.31
C CYS A 250 -46.42 20.22 35.65
N VAL A 251 -45.54 19.78 36.57
CA VAL A 251 -45.37 20.47 37.86
C VAL A 251 -44.82 21.88 37.63
N LEU A 252 -43.75 22.03 36.83
CA LEU A 252 -43.18 23.35 36.50
C LEU A 252 -44.16 24.28 35.76
N CYS A 253 -44.95 23.76 34.83
CA CYS A 253 -45.97 24.52 34.12
C CYS A 253 -47.12 24.98 35.09
N ARG A 254 -47.46 24.13 36.07
CA ARG A 254 -48.47 24.44 37.08
C ARG A 254 -47.95 25.51 38.05
N GLU A 255 -46.69 25.46 38.40
CA GLU A 255 -46.06 26.45 39.26
C GLU A 255 -45.89 27.79 38.58
N TRP A 256 -45.51 27.79 37.29
CA TRP A 256 -45.39 28.97 36.47
C TRP A 256 -46.78 29.70 36.27
N ARG A 257 -47.86 28.96 36.11
CA ARG A 257 -49.24 29.52 36.07
C ARG A 257 -49.65 30.13 37.40
N ARG A 258 -49.19 29.57 38.53
CA ARG A 258 -49.51 30.12 39.86
C ARG A 258 -48.78 31.46 40.15
N HIS A 259 -47.59 31.59 39.58
CA HIS A 259 -46.79 32.82 39.76
C HIS A 259 -47.06 33.88 38.71
N GLY A 260 -47.80 33.58 37.64
CA GLY A 260 -48.09 34.50 36.53
C GLY A 260 -49.40 35.30 36.69
N GLU A 261 -50.17 35.14 37.78
CA GLU A 261 -51.32 36.02 38.04
C GLU A 261 -50.83 37.35 38.65
N PRO A 262 -51.04 38.47 38.00
CA PRO A 262 -50.79 39.78 38.61
C PRO A 262 -51.75 39.93 39.81
N LYS A 263 -51.18 40.16 40.99
CA LYS A 263 -51.95 40.55 42.15
C LYS A 263 -52.69 41.88 41.85
N PRO A 264 -54.02 42.03 42.24
CA PRO A 264 -54.77 43.20 42.02
C PRO A 264 -54.24 44.43 42.80
#